data_b96debe0b1b66ae2e6839339cfbd85c5
#
_entry.id   b96debe0b1b66ae2e6839339cfbd85c5
#
_cell.length_a   1.000
_cell.length_b   1.000
_cell.length_c   1.000
_cell.angle_alpha   90.00
_cell.angle_beta   90.00
_cell.angle_gamma   90.00
#
_symmetry.space_group_name_H-M   'P 1'
#
loop_
_entity.id
_entity.type
_entity.pdbx_description
1 polymer ?
#
loop_
_entity_poly.entity_id
_entity_poly.type
_entity_poly.pdbx_seq_one_letter_code
_entity_poly.pdbx_strand_id
1 'polypeptide(L)'
;MISFNQDIATALDRAIVKITDKFLEPPIMITISNSDSVIGTLGNFSASTGKAKSRKTFNVISLVAAALSGKQILQYKVKVPINRPLVLYCDTEQSRFHCHRLISRVYKLINYPTTEVHENLKFISLREYPTKERISIIEYALSKYAGKI
;
A
#
# COMPACT_ATOMS: atom_id res chain seq x y z
N MET A 1 -0.91 -43.85 0.67
CA MET A 1 -0.32 -43.30 -0.58
C MET A 1 -1.39 -42.77 -1.57
N ILE A 2 -2.68 -43.13 -1.42
CA ILE A 2 -3.78 -42.72 -2.35
C ILE A 2 -4.31 -41.29 -2.06
N SER A 3 -4.27 -40.80 -0.80
CA SER A 3 -4.79 -39.47 -0.44
C SER A 3 -3.99 -38.30 -1.01
N PHE A 4 -2.65 -38.40 -1.00
CA PHE A 4 -1.76 -37.32 -1.46
C PHE A 4 -1.94 -36.97 -2.95
N ASN A 5 -2.13 -37.99 -3.80
CA ASN A 5 -2.35 -37.79 -5.24
C ASN A 5 -3.71 -37.18 -5.56
N GLN A 6 -4.74 -37.48 -4.75
CA GLN A 6 -6.09 -36.97 -4.95
C GLN A 6 -6.21 -35.49 -4.56
N ASP A 7 -5.52 -35.05 -3.50
CA ASP A 7 -5.45 -33.65 -3.08
C ASP A 7 -4.72 -32.78 -4.10
N ILE A 8 -3.62 -33.29 -4.67
CA ILE A 8 -2.86 -32.58 -5.71
C ILE A 8 -3.64 -32.50 -7.02
N ALA A 9 -4.33 -33.56 -7.43
CA ALA A 9 -5.16 -33.55 -8.62
C ALA A 9 -6.29 -32.52 -8.51
N THR A 10 -6.99 -32.50 -7.38
CA THR A 10 -8.02 -31.51 -7.09
C THR A 10 -7.46 -30.08 -7.05
N ALA A 11 -6.27 -29.88 -6.50
CA ALA A 11 -5.60 -28.59 -6.49
C ALA A 11 -5.21 -28.14 -7.91
N LEU A 12 -4.73 -29.07 -8.75
CA LEU A 12 -4.43 -28.79 -10.15
C LEU A 12 -5.69 -28.36 -10.92
N ASP A 13 -6.79 -29.09 -10.78
CA ASP A 13 -8.06 -28.77 -11.46
C ASP A 13 -8.57 -27.36 -11.07
N ARG A 14 -8.42 -26.95 -9.81
CA ARG A 14 -8.73 -25.61 -9.32
C ARG A 14 -7.77 -24.53 -9.80
N ALA A 15 -6.52 -24.89 -10.07
CA ALA A 15 -5.48 -23.96 -10.52
C ALA A 15 -5.54 -23.68 -12.03
N ILE A 16 -6.22 -24.55 -12.82
CA ILE A 16 -6.39 -24.37 -14.27
C ILE A 16 -7.38 -23.23 -14.51
N VAL A 17 -6.93 -22.16 -15.17
CA VAL A 17 -7.79 -21.04 -15.59
C VAL A 17 -8.20 -21.26 -17.04
N LYS A 18 -9.51 -21.16 -17.31
CA LYS A 18 -10.08 -21.31 -18.64
C LYS A 18 -10.57 -19.97 -19.16
N ILE A 19 -10.51 -19.74 -20.46
CA ILE A 19 -11.01 -18.50 -21.09
C ILE A 19 -12.53 -18.30 -20.86
N THR A 20 -13.26 -19.36 -20.52
CA THR A 20 -14.70 -19.31 -20.22
C THR A 20 -15.00 -18.96 -18.76
N ASP A 21 -13.99 -18.91 -17.91
CA ASP A 21 -14.18 -18.57 -16.49
C ASP A 21 -14.60 -17.10 -16.36
N LYS A 22 -15.49 -16.86 -15.42
CA LYS A 22 -15.97 -15.50 -15.11
C LYS A 22 -15.39 -15.05 -13.79
N PHE A 23 -14.61 -13.98 -13.82
CA PHE A 23 -14.04 -13.35 -12.63
C PHE A 23 -14.67 -11.98 -12.41
N LEU A 24 -14.83 -11.60 -11.15
CA LEU A 24 -15.10 -10.21 -10.79
C LEU A 24 -13.80 -9.41 -10.90
N GLU A 25 -13.86 -8.30 -11.63
CA GLU A 25 -12.70 -7.41 -11.69
C GLU A 25 -12.39 -6.83 -10.31
N PRO A 26 -11.11 -6.88 -9.87
CA PRO A 26 -10.73 -6.28 -8.60
C PRO A 26 -10.95 -4.76 -8.64
N PRO A 27 -11.48 -4.14 -7.59
CA PRO A 27 -11.69 -2.70 -7.52
C PRO A 27 -10.41 -1.92 -7.82
N ILE A 28 -10.52 -0.91 -8.68
CA ILE A 28 -9.43 -0.01 -9.02
C ILE A 28 -9.15 0.88 -7.82
N MET A 29 -7.89 0.88 -7.35
CA MET A 29 -7.43 1.67 -6.21
C MET A 29 -6.64 2.90 -6.64
N ILE A 30 -5.74 2.76 -7.61
CA ILE A 30 -4.81 3.82 -8.00
C ILE A 30 -4.86 4.03 -9.52
N THR A 31 -5.12 5.27 -9.94
CA THR A 31 -5.09 5.68 -11.33
C THR A 31 -4.20 6.91 -11.54
N ILE A 32 -3.73 7.06 -12.78
CA ILE A 32 -3.05 8.29 -13.25
C ILE A 32 -4.08 9.16 -13.93
N SER A 33 -4.29 10.37 -13.42
CA SER A 33 -5.39 11.24 -13.79
C SER A 33 -5.41 11.69 -15.26
N ASN A 34 -4.25 11.76 -15.92
CA ASN A 34 -4.16 12.25 -17.29
C ASN A 34 -4.39 11.17 -18.36
N SER A 35 -4.39 9.90 -17.96
CA SER A 35 -4.51 8.77 -18.90
C SER A 35 -5.54 7.75 -18.45
N ASP A 36 -6.13 7.93 -17.26
CA ASP A 36 -6.97 6.95 -16.56
C ASP A 36 -6.33 5.55 -16.43
N SER A 37 -5.00 5.51 -16.62
CA SER A 37 -4.23 4.26 -16.51
C SER A 37 -4.28 3.73 -15.09
N VAL A 38 -4.68 2.47 -14.95
CA VAL A 38 -4.72 1.77 -13.68
C VAL A 38 -3.31 1.31 -13.33
N ILE A 39 -2.81 1.71 -12.15
CA ILE A 39 -1.50 1.28 -11.63
C ILE A 39 -1.60 0.48 -10.32
N GLY A 40 -2.79 0.34 -9.78
CA GLY A 40 -3.04 -0.49 -8.60
C GLY A 40 -4.51 -0.86 -8.45
N THR A 41 -4.75 -2.11 -8.08
CA THR A 41 -6.08 -2.66 -7.78
C THR A 41 -6.07 -3.27 -6.39
N LEU A 42 -7.25 -3.42 -5.78
CA LEU A 42 -7.39 -4.05 -4.47
C LEU A 42 -6.91 -5.52 -4.52
N GLY A 43 -6.11 -5.92 -3.53
CA GLY A 43 -5.58 -7.28 -3.42
C GLY A 43 -4.31 -7.54 -4.25
N ASN A 44 -3.82 -6.56 -5.00
CA ASN A 44 -2.58 -6.64 -5.76
C ASN A 44 -1.47 -5.81 -5.14
N PHE A 45 -0.24 -6.05 -5.58
CA PHE A 45 0.91 -5.24 -5.21
C PHE A 45 1.54 -4.62 -6.46
N SER A 46 2.23 -3.51 -6.27
CA SER A 46 3.04 -2.86 -7.31
C SER A 46 4.41 -2.48 -6.76
N ALA A 47 5.41 -2.44 -7.63
CA ALA A 47 6.76 -2.04 -7.28
C ALA A 47 7.19 -0.83 -8.11
N SER A 48 7.75 0.18 -7.43
CA SER A 48 8.35 1.34 -8.08
C SER A 48 9.87 1.22 -8.00
N THR A 49 10.52 1.16 -9.14
CA THR A 49 11.98 1.11 -9.25
C THR A 49 12.55 2.37 -9.88
N GLY A 50 13.83 2.59 -9.72
CA GLY A 50 14.51 3.73 -10.34
C GLY A 50 15.88 3.97 -9.72
N LYS A 51 16.73 4.73 -10.45
CA LYS A 51 18.07 5.12 -9.99
C LYS A 51 18.00 5.94 -8.70
N ALA A 52 19.11 6.05 -7.99
CA ALA A 52 19.23 6.97 -6.87
C ALA A 52 18.84 8.40 -7.30
N LYS A 53 18.19 9.15 -6.39
CA LYS A 53 17.69 10.52 -6.62
C LYS A 53 16.57 10.65 -7.69
N SER A 54 15.94 9.56 -8.14
CA SER A 54 14.81 9.57 -9.10
C SER A 54 13.47 10.01 -8.50
N ARG A 55 13.46 10.60 -7.31
CA ARG A 55 12.26 11.10 -6.61
C ARG A 55 11.22 10.03 -6.24
N LYS A 56 11.62 8.75 -6.12
CA LYS A 56 10.74 7.64 -5.71
C LYS A 56 9.94 7.95 -4.43
N THR A 57 10.64 8.39 -3.39
CA THR A 57 10.01 8.76 -2.12
C THR A 57 8.95 9.84 -2.29
N PHE A 58 9.20 10.84 -3.17
CA PHE A 58 8.22 11.88 -3.43
C PHE A 58 6.95 11.33 -4.11
N ASN A 59 7.10 10.42 -5.06
CA ASN A 59 5.97 9.75 -5.70
C ASN A 59 5.14 8.94 -4.69
N VAL A 60 5.80 8.15 -3.82
CA VAL A 60 5.10 7.38 -2.78
C VAL A 60 4.37 8.30 -1.78
N ILE A 61 4.99 9.40 -1.36
CA ILE A 61 4.35 10.40 -0.49
C ILE A 61 3.12 11.03 -1.16
N SER A 62 3.17 11.26 -2.47
CA SER A 62 2.02 11.77 -3.21
C SER A 62 0.87 10.77 -3.28
N LEU A 63 1.18 9.46 -3.41
CA LEU A 63 0.18 8.38 -3.31
C LEU A 63 -0.46 8.33 -1.91
N VAL A 64 0.36 8.42 -0.86
CA VAL A 64 -0.14 8.47 0.53
C VAL A 64 -1.06 9.68 0.72
N ALA A 65 -0.66 10.86 0.24
CA ALA A 65 -1.46 12.07 0.33
C ALA A 65 -2.79 11.92 -0.43
N ALA A 66 -2.78 11.35 -1.64
CA ALA A 66 -3.98 11.08 -2.41
C ALA A 66 -4.92 10.08 -1.71
N ALA A 67 -4.36 9.02 -1.09
CA ALA A 67 -5.13 8.05 -0.33
C ALA A 67 -5.83 8.67 0.89
N LEU A 68 -5.12 9.50 1.64
CA LEU A 68 -5.66 10.15 2.85
C LEU A 68 -6.70 11.22 2.54
N SER A 69 -6.54 11.96 1.44
CA SER A 69 -7.44 13.06 1.08
C SER A 69 -8.64 12.63 0.23
N GLY A 70 -8.56 11.46 -0.43
CA GLY A 70 -9.52 11.06 -1.47
C GLY A 70 -9.52 12.00 -2.70
N LYS A 71 -8.56 12.94 -2.78
CA LYS A 71 -8.43 13.92 -3.88
C LYS A 71 -7.28 13.56 -4.79
N GLN A 72 -7.29 14.14 -5.98
CA GLN A 72 -6.12 14.07 -6.85
C GLN A 72 -4.96 14.84 -6.25
N ILE A 73 -3.81 14.17 -6.12
CA ILE A 73 -2.54 14.79 -5.73
C ILE A 73 -1.53 14.54 -6.85
N LEU A 74 -1.05 15.62 -7.47
CA LEU A 74 -0.26 15.56 -8.71
C LEU A 74 -1.03 14.75 -9.78
N GLN A 75 -0.39 13.70 -10.31
CA GLN A 75 -1.01 12.81 -11.30
C GLN A 75 -1.79 11.64 -10.68
N TYR A 76 -1.83 11.49 -9.37
CA TYR A 76 -2.42 10.31 -8.72
C TYR A 76 -3.83 10.57 -8.21
N LYS A 77 -4.73 9.65 -8.50
CA LYS A 77 -6.03 9.50 -7.83
C LYS A 77 -6.03 8.16 -7.10
N VAL A 78 -6.35 8.18 -5.82
CA VAL A 78 -6.41 6.96 -4.99
C VAL A 78 -7.80 6.85 -4.37
N LYS A 79 -8.41 5.67 -4.51
CA LYS A 79 -9.69 5.32 -3.89
C LYS A 79 -9.43 4.21 -2.88
N VAL A 80 -9.44 4.54 -1.60
CA VAL A 80 -9.39 3.53 -0.53
C VAL A 80 -10.81 3.08 -0.18
N PRO A 81 -11.04 1.80 0.19
CA PRO A 81 -12.32 1.34 0.67
C PRO A 81 -12.76 2.12 1.93
N ILE A 82 -14.02 2.52 2.00
CA ILE A 82 -14.57 3.32 3.12
C ILE A 82 -14.37 2.62 4.47
N ASN A 83 -14.49 1.29 4.50
CA ASN A 83 -14.30 0.48 5.69
C ASN A 83 -12.83 0.17 6.00
N ARG A 84 -11.89 0.57 5.14
CA ARG A 84 -10.44 0.35 5.29
C ARG A 84 -9.65 1.62 4.95
N PRO A 85 -9.86 2.70 5.68
CA PRO A 85 -9.29 4.01 5.35
C PRO A 85 -7.83 4.17 5.80
N LEU A 86 -7.29 3.19 6.56
CA LEU A 86 -5.98 3.36 7.18
C LEU A 86 -4.85 3.06 6.20
N VAL A 87 -3.93 4.00 6.09
CA VAL A 87 -2.69 3.88 5.33
C VAL A 87 -1.54 3.54 6.29
N LEU A 88 -0.92 2.38 6.08
CA LEU A 88 0.27 1.95 6.79
C LEU A 88 1.50 2.22 5.93
N TYR A 89 2.38 3.12 6.36
CA TYR A 89 3.65 3.42 5.70
C TYR A 89 4.81 2.90 6.55
N CYS A 90 5.63 2.02 5.98
CA CYS A 90 6.81 1.48 6.65
C CYS A 90 8.08 1.96 5.93
N ASP A 91 8.94 2.68 6.64
CA ASP A 91 10.19 3.20 6.10
C ASP A 91 11.39 2.48 6.75
N THR A 92 12.20 1.83 5.93
CA THR A 92 13.39 1.07 6.37
C THR A 92 14.71 1.80 6.13
N GLU A 93 14.67 2.96 5.46
CA GLU A 93 15.87 3.71 5.02
C GLU A 93 16.07 5.01 5.78
N GLN A 94 14.99 5.73 6.05
CA GLN A 94 15.05 7.09 6.59
C GLN A 94 15.17 7.09 8.12
N SER A 95 15.93 8.06 8.67
CA SER A 95 15.92 8.31 10.10
C SER A 95 14.55 8.85 10.56
N ARG A 96 14.22 8.72 11.84
CA ARG A 96 12.98 9.26 12.43
C ARG A 96 12.77 10.74 12.09
N PHE A 97 13.81 11.55 12.11
CA PHE A 97 13.75 12.94 11.71
C PHE A 97 13.28 13.12 10.26
N HIS A 98 13.86 12.36 9.33
CA HIS A 98 13.47 12.42 7.92
C HIS A 98 12.05 11.86 7.72
N CYS A 99 11.66 10.79 8.40
CA CYS A 99 10.27 10.29 8.40
C CYS A 99 9.29 11.38 8.85
N HIS A 100 9.59 12.11 9.92
CA HIS A 100 8.77 13.23 10.38
C HIS A 100 8.64 14.32 9.29
N ARG A 101 9.73 14.63 8.58
CA ARG A 101 9.66 15.57 7.43
C ARG A 101 8.81 15.05 6.28
N LEU A 102 8.79 13.73 6.04
CA LEU A 102 7.91 13.13 5.03
C LEU A 102 6.44 13.25 5.45
N ILE A 103 6.10 12.99 6.71
CA ILE A 103 4.75 13.22 7.24
C ILE A 103 4.34 14.69 7.05
N SER A 104 5.22 15.63 7.40
CA SER A 104 4.95 17.06 7.21
C SER A 104 4.69 17.43 5.75
N ARG A 105 5.34 16.74 4.80
CA ARG A 105 5.08 16.92 3.36
C ARG A 105 3.71 16.35 2.95
N VAL A 106 3.34 15.16 3.45
CA VAL A 106 2.00 14.61 3.25
C VAL A 106 0.96 15.60 3.71
N TYR A 107 1.09 16.11 4.94
CA TYR A 107 0.13 17.05 5.52
C TYR A 107 0.01 18.34 4.70
N LYS A 108 1.13 18.89 4.23
CA LYS A 108 1.11 20.06 3.33
C LYS A 108 0.38 19.79 2.02
N LEU A 109 0.56 18.60 1.43
CA LEU A 109 -0.12 18.24 0.17
C LEU A 109 -1.64 18.14 0.31
N ILE A 110 -2.13 17.80 1.49
CA ILE A 110 -3.57 17.65 1.76
C ILE A 110 -4.18 18.80 2.58
N ASN A 111 -3.38 19.83 2.89
CA ASN A 111 -3.76 20.97 3.74
C ASN A 111 -4.23 20.52 5.14
N TYR A 112 -3.55 19.52 5.72
CA TYR A 112 -3.84 19.03 7.08
C TYR A 112 -2.93 19.73 8.11
N PRO A 113 -3.46 20.08 9.32
CA PRO A 113 -2.66 20.75 10.35
C PRO A 113 -1.46 19.90 10.80
N THR A 114 -0.28 20.51 10.89
CA THR A 114 0.93 19.81 11.37
C THR A 114 0.99 19.67 12.89
N THR A 115 0.02 20.24 13.59
CA THR A 115 -0.15 20.18 15.06
C THR A 115 -1.02 19.00 15.49
N GLU A 116 -1.64 18.28 14.55
CA GLU A 116 -2.56 17.19 14.81
C GLU A 116 -2.04 15.87 14.21
N VAL A 117 -2.48 14.75 14.75
CA VAL A 117 -2.18 13.42 14.22
C VAL A 117 -3.33 12.96 13.33
N HIS A 118 -3.03 12.68 12.05
CA HIS A 118 -4.03 12.13 11.15
C HIS A 118 -4.35 10.69 11.53
N GLU A 119 -5.61 10.40 11.87
CA GLU A 119 -6.05 9.10 12.41
C GLU A 119 -5.79 7.93 11.45
N ASN A 120 -5.97 8.17 10.14
CA ASN A 120 -5.83 7.17 9.09
C ASN A 120 -4.40 7.05 8.54
N LEU A 121 -3.39 7.64 9.18
CA LEU A 121 -1.99 7.45 8.82
C LEU A 121 -1.21 6.82 9.97
N LYS A 122 -0.62 5.67 9.71
CA LYS A 122 0.40 5.06 10.58
C LYS A 122 1.72 5.01 9.83
N PHE A 123 2.62 5.89 10.23
CA PHE A 123 3.96 6.00 9.66
C PHE A 123 4.97 5.35 10.61
N ILE A 124 5.60 4.25 10.19
CA ILE A 124 6.50 3.44 11.00
C ILE A 124 7.93 3.60 10.47
N SER A 125 8.83 4.13 11.30
CA SER A 125 10.27 4.20 11.00
C SER A 125 10.95 2.94 11.52
N LEU A 126 11.52 2.16 10.60
CA LEU A 126 12.09 0.83 10.88
C LEU A 126 13.62 0.78 10.73
N ARG A 127 14.26 1.88 10.34
CA ARG A 127 15.70 1.91 10.05
C ARG A 127 16.55 1.39 11.22
N GLU A 128 16.19 1.72 12.45
CA GLU A 128 16.98 1.42 13.64
C GLU A 128 16.82 -0.05 14.14
N TYR A 129 15.89 -0.80 13.54
CA TYR A 129 15.61 -2.18 13.92
C TYR A 129 16.33 -3.19 13.03
N PRO A 130 16.82 -4.32 13.56
CA PRO A 130 17.34 -5.44 12.77
C PRO A 130 16.24 -6.04 11.89
N THR A 131 16.62 -6.72 10.79
CA THR A 131 15.67 -7.22 9.79
C THR A 131 14.56 -8.11 10.39
N LYS A 132 14.90 -9.01 11.32
CA LYS A 132 13.89 -9.87 11.97
C LYS A 132 12.86 -9.06 12.75
N GLU A 133 13.32 -8.05 13.50
CA GLU A 133 12.41 -7.18 14.25
C GLU A 133 11.56 -6.32 13.35
N ARG A 134 12.09 -5.84 12.21
CA ARG A 134 11.29 -5.09 11.21
C ARG A 134 10.10 -5.89 10.72
N ILE A 135 10.32 -7.18 10.40
CA ILE A 135 9.26 -8.09 9.95
C ILE A 135 8.22 -8.25 11.06
N SER A 136 8.65 -8.57 12.28
CA SER A 136 7.74 -8.75 13.43
C SER A 136 6.92 -7.48 13.74
N ILE A 137 7.53 -6.28 13.63
CA ILE A 137 6.83 -5.00 13.82
C ILE A 137 5.76 -4.80 12.74
N ILE A 138 6.07 -5.11 11.47
CA ILE A 138 5.12 -5.01 10.37
C ILE A 138 3.97 -5.99 10.56
N GLU A 139 4.26 -7.26 10.87
CA GLU A 139 3.24 -8.30 11.12
C GLU A 139 2.34 -7.93 12.29
N TYR A 140 2.92 -7.43 13.38
CA TYR A 140 2.14 -6.94 14.52
C TYR A 140 1.24 -5.74 14.12
N ALA A 141 1.76 -4.80 13.34
CA ALA A 141 0.97 -3.67 12.88
C ALA A 141 -0.18 -4.10 11.97
N LEU A 142 0.05 -5.05 11.05
CA LEU A 142 -0.98 -5.64 10.20
C LEU A 142 -2.06 -6.33 11.04
N SER A 143 -1.67 -7.12 12.04
CA SER A 143 -2.61 -7.75 12.97
C SER A 143 -3.41 -6.73 13.79
N LYS A 144 -2.72 -5.73 14.37
CA LYS A 144 -3.34 -4.70 15.21
C LYS A 144 -4.36 -3.84 14.47
N TYR A 145 -4.11 -3.57 13.21
CA TYR A 145 -4.97 -2.73 12.37
C TYR A 145 -5.77 -3.54 11.35
N ALA A 146 -5.86 -4.87 11.53
CA ALA A 146 -6.66 -5.74 10.67
C ALA A 146 -8.10 -5.22 10.53
N GLY A 147 -8.63 -5.24 9.30
CA GLY A 147 -9.96 -4.69 8.99
C GLY A 147 -10.04 -3.17 8.84
N LYS A 148 -8.93 -2.44 9.09
CA LYS A 148 -8.84 -0.99 8.85
C LYS A 148 -7.87 -0.62 7.73
N ILE A 149 -6.96 -1.56 7.37
CA ILE A 149 -5.98 -1.44 6.28
C ILE A 149 -6.60 -1.97 4.99
#